data_d21908fff114fc0f4b1d830b5c85b2f3
#
_entry.id   d21908fff114fc0f4b1d830b5c85b2f3
#
_cell.length_a   1.000
_cell.length_b   1.000
_cell.length_c   1.000
_cell.angle_alpha   90.00
_cell.angle_beta   90.00
_cell.angle_gamma   90.00
#
_symmetry.space_group_name_H-M   'P 1'
#
loop_
_entity.id
_entity.type
_entity.pdbx_description
1 polymer ?
#
loop_
_entity_poly.entity_id
_entity_poly.type
_entity_poly.pdbx_seq_one_letter_code
_entity_poly.pdbx_strand_id
1 'polypeptide(L)'
;GPCSADNETAVMDYLGRLARVQKDLADKLLIIPRIYTNKPRTTGDGYKGMVHQPDPEKAPDMASGLRSVRKLHMEALEEFHMPAADEMLYPGNWPYMEDLLSYVAVGARSVENQQHRLTVSGFDIPAGMKNPTGGDLTVMMNSITAGQHQHDFIANGYEVKTDGNPLTHAILRGSVNRHGNNIPNYHYEDLTRVAYMY
;
A
#
# COMPACT_ATOMS: atom_id res chain seq x y z
N GLY A 1 -6.08 1.41 -9.81
CA GLY A 1 -6.98 0.32 -9.42
C GLY A 1 -8.00 0.72 -8.38
N PRO A 2 -8.89 -0.20 -7.96
CA PRO A 2 -9.95 0.08 -6.99
C PRO A 2 -9.38 0.47 -5.62
N CYS A 3 -10.20 1.15 -4.83
CA CYS A 3 -9.86 1.46 -3.43
C CYS A 3 -10.01 0.22 -2.52
N SER A 4 -10.81 -0.77 -2.94
CA SER A 4 -10.98 -2.06 -2.29
C SER A 4 -11.19 -3.14 -3.36
N ALA A 5 -10.36 -4.17 -3.34
CA ALA A 5 -10.47 -5.35 -4.18
C ALA A 5 -11.37 -6.37 -3.44
N ASP A 6 -12.68 -6.16 -3.48
CA ASP A 6 -13.69 -6.94 -2.77
C ASP A 6 -14.45 -7.93 -3.66
N ASN A 7 -14.21 -7.89 -4.97
CA ASN A 7 -14.83 -8.78 -5.95
C ASN A 7 -13.76 -9.26 -6.94
N GLU A 8 -13.40 -10.54 -6.86
CA GLU A 8 -12.36 -11.16 -7.68
C GLU A 8 -12.65 -11.01 -9.18
N THR A 9 -13.90 -11.31 -9.63
CA THR A 9 -14.26 -11.23 -11.05
C THR A 9 -14.11 -9.80 -11.60
N ALA A 10 -14.54 -8.78 -10.83
CA ALA A 10 -14.41 -7.39 -11.24
C ALA A 10 -12.94 -6.94 -11.29
N VAL A 11 -12.12 -7.41 -10.36
CA VAL A 11 -10.67 -7.13 -10.35
C VAL A 11 -10.00 -7.76 -11.57
N MET A 12 -10.29 -9.03 -11.87
CA MET A 12 -9.72 -9.73 -13.03
C MET A 12 -10.13 -9.12 -14.36
N ASP A 13 -11.41 -8.71 -14.54
CA ASP A 13 -11.85 -7.97 -15.74
C ASP A 13 -11.10 -6.63 -15.88
N TYR A 14 -10.95 -5.89 -14.77
CA TYR A 14 -10.17 -4.66 -14.77
C TYR A 14 -8.70 -4.90 -15.17
N LEU A 15 -8.05 -5.92 -14.61
CA LEU A 15 -6.66 -6.27 -14.92
C LEU A 15 -6.50 -6.66 -16.39
N GLY A 16 -7.42 -7.44 -16.96
CA GLY A 16 -7.40 -7.79 -18.38
C GLY A 16 -7.49 -6.57 -19.31
N ARG A 17 -8.26 -5.54 -18.91
CA ARG A 17 -8.30 -4.26 -19.64
C ARG A 17 -6.98 -3.50 -19.48
N LEU A 18 -6.43 -3.46 -18.29
CA LEU A 18 -5.20 -2.75 -18.00
C LEU A 18 -3.98 -3.38 -18.67
N ALA A 19 -3.95 -4.72 -18.75
CA ALA A 19 -2.88 -5.46 -19.46
C ALA A 19 -2.84 -5.14 -20.96
N ARG A 20 -3.98 -4.86 -21.59
CA ARG A 20 -4.01 -4.38 -22.98
C ARG A 20 -3.38 -3.01 -23.11
N VAL A 21 -3.71 -2.08 -22.21
CA VAL A 21 -3.11 -0.74 -22.17
C VAL A 21 -1.60 -0.82 -21.90
N GLN A 22 -1.17 -1.73 -21.02
CA GLN A 22 0.26 -1.94 -20.73
C GLN A 22 1.03 -2.32 -21.98
N LYS A 23 0.48 -3.19 -22.85
CA LYS A 23 1.15 -3.58 -24.10
C LYS A 23 1.39 -2.39 -25.02
N ASP A 24 0.43 -1.48 -25.10
CA ASP A 24 0.52 -0.29 -25.97
C ASP A 24 1.48 0.77 -25.41
N LEU A 25 1.78 0.74 -24.13
CA LEU A 25 2.60 1.73 -23.43
C LEU A 25 3.90 1.17 -22.85
N ALA A 26 4.23 -0.09 -23.13
CA ALA A 26 5.36 -0.80 -22.50
C ALA A 26 6.73 -0.13 -22.73
N ASP A 27 6.87 0.63 -23.82
CA ASP A 27 8.07 1.40 -24.15
C ASP A 27 8.19 2.72 -23.35
N LYS A 28 7.12 3.14 -22.68
CA LYS A 28 7.03 4.45 -22.00
C LYS A 28 6.70 4.36 -20.53
N LEU A 29 5.88 3.39 -20.13
CA LEU A 29 5.35 3.29 -18.78
C LEU A 29 5.37 1.86 -18.27
N LEU A 30 5.76 1.69 -17.02
CA LEU A 30 5.48 0.50 -16.24
C LEU A 30 4.17 0.72 -15.47
N ILE A 31 3.15 -0.08 -15.76
CA ILE A 31 1.86 0.00 -15.07
C ILE A 31 1.82 -1.06 -13.97
N ILE A 32 1.68 -0.62 -12.72
CA ILE A 32 1.49 -1.50 -11.56
C ILE A 32 0.03 -1.38 -11.10
N PRO A 33 -0.77 -2.44 -11.24
CA PRO A 33 -2.17 -2.39 -10.82
C PRO A 33 -2.26 -2.34 -9.30
N ARG A 34 -3.22 -1.57 -8.80
CA ARG A 34 -3.53 -1.51 -7.37
C ARG A 34 -4.62 -2.50 -7.03
N ILE A 35 -4.29 -3.50 -6.22
CA ILE A 35 -5.22 -4.51 -5.69
C ILE A 35 -5.20 -4.39 -4.16
N TYR A 36 -5.89 -3.38 -3.62
CA TYR A 36 -5.91 -3.15 -2.18
C TYR A 36 -6.90 -4.09 -1.49
N THR A 37 -6.37 -4.99 -0.68
CA THR A 37 -7.11 -6.08 -0.03
C THR A 37 -7.46 -5.81 1.43
N ASN A 38 -6.96 -4.70 1.97
CA ASN A 38 -7.26 -4.24 3.32
C ASN A 38 -7.96 -2.88 3.31
N LYS A 39 -8.88 -2.68 4.26
CA LYS A 39 -9.56 -1.39 4.47
C LYS A 39 -9.41 -0.92 5.90
N PRO A 40 -8.69 0.18 6.14
CA PRO A 40 -8.66 0.79 7.45
C PRO A 40 -10.03 1.41 7.78
N ARG A 41 -10.61 1.01 8.92
CA ARG A 41 -11.88 1.54 9.41
C ARG A 41 -11.64 2.27 10.73
N THR A 42 -11.80 3.59 10.73
CA THR A 42 -11.55 4.44 11.90
C THR A 42 -12.45 4.09 13.09
N THR A 43 -13.71 3.78 12.81
CA THR A 43 -14.71 3.39 13.84
C THR A 43 -14.73 1.89 14.11
N GLY A 44 -14.05 1.10 13.29
CA GLY A 44 -14.10 -0.37 13.35
C GLY A 44 -15.31 -0.99 12.63
N ASP A 45 -16.26 -0.17 12.16
CA ASP A 45 -17.46 -0.64 11.48
C ASP A 45 -17.28 -0.77 9.96
N GLY A 46 -18.11 -1.61 9.35
CA GLY A 46 -18.17 -1.83 7.90
C GLY A 46 -17.14 -2.82 7.39
N TYR A 47 -17.20 -3.09 6.10
CA TYR A 47 -16.33 -4.04 5.42
C TYR A 47 -14.85 -3.66 5.55
N LYS A 48 -14.03 -4.59 6.05
CA LYS A 48 -12.61 -4.37 6.38
C LYS A 48 -11.62 -4.85 5.31
N GLY A 49 -12.14 -5.26 4.16
CA GLY A 49 -11.34 -5.78 3.06
C GLY A 49 -11.28 -7.31 3.00
N MET A 50 -10.81 -7.83 1.88
CA MET A 50 -10.77 -9.27 1.58
C MET A 50 -9.95 -10.07 2.60
N VAL A 51 -8.88 -9.50 3.16
CA VAL A 51 -8.09 -10.17 4.21
C VAL A 51 -8.93 -10.52 5.44
N HIS A 52 -9.84 -9.63 5.84
CA HIS A 52 -10.68 -9.89 7.01
C HIS A 52 -11.91 -10.72 6.68
N GLN A 53 -12.51 -10.48 5.53
CA GLN A 53 -13.81 -10.97 5.17
C GLN A 53 -13.85 -11.26 3.66
N PRO A 54 -13.30 -12.42 3.24
CA PRO A 54 -13.23 -12.79 1.82
C PRO A 54 -14.62 -12.97 1.18
N ASP A 55 -15.61 -13.33 1.99
CA ASP A 55 -17.03 -13.36 1.61
C ASP A 55 -17.77 -12.29 2.42
N PRO A 56 -18.24 -11.19 1.78
CA PRO A 56 -18.89 -10.08 2.48
C PRO A 56 -20.17 -10.46 3.22
N GLU A 57 -20.79 -11.59 2.85
CA GLU A 57 -22.05 -12.07 3.45
C GLU A 57 -21.82 -12.98 4.68
N LYS A 58 -20.53 -13.34 4.97
CA LYS A 58 -20.18 -14.22 6.07
C LYS A 58 -19.44 -13.49 7.19
N ALA A 59 -19.32 -14.17 8.32
CA ALA A 59 -18.49 -13.70 9.42
C ALA A 59 -17.01 -13.57 8.99
N PRO A 60 -16.24 -12.66 9.62
CA PRO A 60 -14.82 -12.51 9.35
C PRO A 60 -14.04 -13.82 9.53
N ASP A 61 -13.15 -14.13 8.58
CA ASP A 61 -12.22 -15.26 8.60
C ASP A 61 -10.89 -14.85 7.94
N MET A 62 -9.96 -14.44 8.76
CA MET A 62 -8.65 -13.94 8.28
C MET A 62 -7.79 -15.02 7.64
N ALA A 63 -7.90 -16.27 8.10
CA ALA A 63 -7.12 -17.36 7.49
C ALA A 63 -7.58 -17.66 6.06
N SER A 64 -8.89 -17.69 5.84
CA SER A 64 -9.47 -17.77 4.49
C SER A 64 -9.19 -16.49 3.70
N GLY A 65 -9.24 -15.33 4.34
CA GLY A 65 -8.92 -14.05 3.74
C GLY A 65 -7.51 -13.99 3.16
N LEU A 66 -6.50 -14.39 3.92
CA LEU A 66 -5.11 -14.46 3.43
C LEU A 66 -4.96 -15.40 2.23
N ARG A 67 -5.63 -16.56 2.25
CA ARG A 67 -5.64 -17.47 1.10
C ARG A 67 -6.28 -16.84 -0.14
N SER A 68 -7.41 -16.17 0.03
CA SER A 68 -8.11 -15.50 -1.08
C SER A 68 -7.28 -14.36 -1.67
N VAL A 69 -6.64 -13.56 -0.82
CA VAL A 69 -5.76 -12.46 -1.25
C VAL A 69 -4.56 -13.01 -2.04
N ARG A 70 -3.89 -14.03 -1.53
CA ARG A 70 -2.77 -14.66 -2.25
C ARG A 70 -3.22 -15.21 -3.59
N LYS A 71 -4.36 -15.94 -3.62
CA LYS A 71 -4.94 -16.47 -4.86
C LYS A 71 -5.15 -15.37 -5.89
N LEU A 72 -5.80 -14.27 -5.51
CA LEU A 72 -6.07 -13.14 -6.40
C LEU A 72 -4.79 -12.51 -6.98
N HIS A 73 -3.77 -12.30 -6.15
CA HIS A 73 -2.48 -11.78 -6.62
C HIS A 73 -1.73 -12.77 -7.53
N MET A 74 -1.79 -14.07 -7.22
CA MET A 74 -1.19 -15.10 -8.08
C MET A 74 -1.87 -15.15 -9.44
N GLU A 75 -3.22 -15.13 -9.49
CA GLU A 75 -3.98 -15.11 -10.74
C GLU A 75 -3.67 -13.86 -11.58
N ALA A 76 -3.50 -12.70 -10.94
CA ALA A 76 -3.07 -11.48 -11.62
C ALA A 76 -1.70 -11.62 -12.30
N LEU A 77 -0.76 -12.30 -11.64
CA LEU A 77 0.56 -12.58 -12.17
C LEU A 77 0.52 -13.63 -13.30
N GLU A 78 -0.19 -14.73 -13.08
CA GLU A 78 -0.24 -15.86 -14.02
C GLU A 78 -0.97 -15.51 -15.32
N GLU A 79 -2.12 -14.82 -15.21
CA GLU A 79 -2.95 -14.51 -16.35
C GLU A 79 -2.49 -13.26 -17.12
N PHE A 80 -2.09 -12.20 -16.38
CA PHE A 80 -1.81 -10.90 -16.99
C PHE A 80 -0.34 -10.48 -16.94
N HIS A 81 0.52 -11.23 -16.25
CA HIS A 81 1.93 -10.88 -16.01
C HIS A 81 2.11 -9.48 -15.41
N MET A 82 1.17 -9.08 -14.54
CA MET A 82 1.14 -7.77 -13.90
C MET A 82 1.32 -7.92 -12.39
N PRO A 83 2.54 -7.79 -11.86
CA PRO A 83 2.75 -7.74 -10.41
C PRO A 83 2.07 -6.51 -9.84
N ALA A 84 1.34 -6.70 -8.74
CA ALA A 84 0.44 -5.69 -8.22
C ALA A 84 0.98 -4.96 -6.98
N ALA A 85 0.30 -3.86 -6.64
CA ALA A 85 0.49 -3.12 -5.39
C ALA A 85 -0.62 -3.42 -4.39
N ASP A 86 -0.27 -3.55 -3.11
CA ASP A 86 -1.26 -3.55 -2.02
C ASP A 86 -0.89 -2.51 -0.95
N GLU A 87 -1.85 -2.19 -0.08
CA GLU A 87 -1.65 -1.32 1.07
C GLU A 87 -1.32 -2.15 2.32
N MET A 88 -0.15 -1.92 2.91
CA MET A 88 0.24 -2.58 4.16
C MET A 88 -0.53 -1.95 5.33
N LEU A 89 -1.67 -2.53 5.67
CA LEU A 89 -2.43 -2.14 6.85
C LEU A 89 -1.84 -2.77 8.12
N TYR A 90 -1.42 -4.02 8.02
CA TYR A 90 -0.82 -4.79 9.11
C TYR A 90 0.57 -5.29 8.71
N PRO A 91 1.64 -4.80 9.33
CA PRO A 91 2.99 -5.30 9.06
C PRO A 91 3.16 -6.81 9.23
N GLY A 92 2.43 -7.41 10.18
CA GLY A 92 2.42 -8.86 10.40
C GLY A 92 1.89 -9.70 9.22
N ASN A 93 1.22 -9.08 8.24
CA ASN A 93 0.76 -9.78 7.03
C ASN A 93 1.83 -9.80 5.92
N TRP A 94 2.90 -9.03 6.07
CA TRP A 94 3.95 -8.93 5.05
C TRP A 94 4.53 -10.29 4.62
N PRO A 95 4.90 -11.21 5.53
CA PRO A 95 5.46 -12.51 5.15
C PRO A 95 4.54 -13.37 4.28
N TYR A 96 3.25 -13.07 4.24
CA TYR A 96 2.29 -13.76 3.38
C TYR A 96 2.12 -13.12 2.00
N MET A 97 2.77 -11.99 1.73
CA MET A 97 2.57 -11.20 0.52
C MET A 97 3.87 -10.80 -0.18
N GLU A 98 5.01 -10.91 0.48
CA GLU A 98 6.30 -10.41 0.01
C GLU A 98 6.73 -11.01 -1.34
N ASP A 99 6.36 -12.24 -1.62
CA ASP A 99 6.67 -12.96 -2.85
C ASP A 99 5.76 -12.57 -4.04
N LEU A 100 4.72 -11.77 -3.82
CA LEU A 100 3.68 -11.46 -4.81
C LEU A 100 3.59 -9.98 -5.17
N LEU A 101 4.08 -9.09 -4.29
CA LEU A 101 3.93 -7.65 -4.49
C LEU A 101 5.15 -7.03 -5.15
N SER A 102 4.92 -6.10 -6.05
CA SER A 102 5.95 -5.25 -6.66
C SER A 102 5.99 -3.83 -6.10
N TYR A 103 5.02 -3.48 -5.25
CA TYR A 103 4.88 -2.17 -4.66
C TYR A 103 4.01 -2.23 -3.39
N VAL A 104 4.40 -1.51 -2.37
CA VAL A 104 3.61 -1.38 -1.13
C VAL A 104 3.29 0.08 -0.87
N ALA A 105 2.04 0.37 -0.48
CA ALA A 105 1.66 1.67 0.05
C ALA A 105 1.47 1.60 1.57
N VAL A 106 1.99 2.60 2.29
CA VAL A 106 1.67 2.82 3.70
C VAL A 106 0.58 3.88 3.80
N GLY A 107 -0.54 3.51 4.40
CA GLY A 107 -1.74 4.33 4.48
C GLY A 107 -1.59 5.57 5.36
N ALA A 108 -2.44 6.57 5.12
CA ALA A 108 -2.43 7.83 5.86
C ALA A 108 -2.69 7.69 7.37
N ARG A 109 -3.31 6.60 7.81
CA ARG A 109 -3.54 6.30 9.23
C ARG A 109 -2.43 5.48 9.88
N SER A 110 -1.52 4.95 9.04
CA SER A 110 -0.45 4.06 9.46
C SER A 110 0.94 4.68 9.36
N VAL A 111 1.08 5.79 8.63
CA VAL A 111 2.37 6.42 8.32
C VAL A 111 3.13 6.92 9.55
N GLU A 112 2.44 7.23 10.64
CA GLU A 112 3.06 7.62 11.93
C GLU A 112 3.49 6.41 12.77
N ASN A 113 2.97 5.23 12.45
CA ASN A 113 3.24 4.03 13.24
C ASN A 113 4.67 3.53 13.00
N GLN A 114 5.42 3.37 14.09
CA GLN A 114 6.82 2.98 14.03
C GLN A 114 7.03 1.61 13.38
N GLN A 115 6.19 0.62 13.66
CA GLN A 115 6.34 -0.71 13.07
C GLN A 115 6.22 -0.69 11.54
N HIS A 116 5.34 0.15 10.97
CA HIS A 116 5.23 0.31 9.51
C HIS A 116 6.53 0.86 8.92
N ARG A 117 7.11 1.89 9.54
CA ARG A 117 8.37 2.50 9.11
C ARG A 117 9.53 1.51 9.15
N LEU A 118 9.64 0.78 10.27
CA LEU A 118 10.67 -0.24 10.48
C LEU A 118 10.51 -1.39 9.48
N THR A 119 9.29 -1.87 9.25
CA THR A 119 9.02 -2.94 8.27
C THR A 119 9.40 -2.50 6.86
N VAL A 120 9.03 -1.26 6.46
CA VAL A 120 9.40 -0.71 5.15
C VAL A 120 10.90 -0.63 4.94
N SER A 121 11.68 -0.35 6.00
CA SER A 121 13.14 -0.29 5.90
C SER A 121 13.81 -1.62 5.54
N GLY A 122 13.07 -2.72 5.65
CA GLY A 122 13.53 -4.06 5.26
C GLY A 122 13.04 -4.52 3.89
N PHE A 123 12.31 -3.68 3.14
CA PHE A 123 11.83 -4.06 1.81
C PHE A 123 12.91 -3.83 0.74
N ASP A 124 12.89 -4.69 -0.25
CA ASP A 124 13.66 -4.58 -1.50
C ASP A 124 12.80 -4.09 -2.69
N ILE A 125 11.55 -3.71 -2.42
CA ILE A 125 10.59 -3.18 -3.38
C ILE A 125 10.19 -1.73 -3.05
N PRO A 126 9.70 -0.95 -4.04
CA PRO A 126 9.22 0.41 -3.80
C PRO A 126 8.13 0.48 -2.74
N ALA A 127 8.26 1.44 -1.82
CA ALA A 127 7.30 1.70 -0.76
C ALA A 127 6.87 3.17 -0.74
N GLY A 128 5.58 3.41 -0.94
CA GLY A 128 5.01 4.75 -0.95
C GLY A 128 4.43 5.14 0.42
N MET A 129 4.96 6.19 1.04
CA MET A 129 4.46 6.77 2.28
C MET A 129 3.43 7.85 1.99
N LYS A 130 2.16 7.61 2.36
CA LYS A 130 1.11 8.62 2.21
C LYS A 130 1.24 9.69 3.30
N ASN A 131 0.98 10.96 2.97
CA ASN A 131 0.83 11.95 4.03
C ASN A 131 -0.39 11.61 4.93
N PRO A 132 -0.35 11.97 6.23
CA PRO A 132 -1.47 11.75 7.15
C PRO A 132 -2.77 12.39 6.66
N THR A 133 -3.89 11.96 7.23
CA THR A 133 -5.23 12.46 6.86
C THR A 133 -5.35 13.98 7.04
N GLY A 134 -4.68 14.55 8.06
CA GLY A 134 -4.61 16.00 8.30
C GLY A 134 -3.69 16.76 7.35
N GLY A 135 -2.92 16.08 6.49
CA GLY A 135 -2.10 16.72 5.45
C GLY A 135 -0.68 17.08 5.86
N ASP A 136 -0.20 16.66 7.01
CA ASP A 136 1.16 17.00 7.48
C ASP A 136 2.25 16.33 6.62
N LEU A 137 2.91 17.14 5.79
CA LEU A 137 4.00 16.69 4.95
C LEU A 137 5.26 16.34 5.76
N THR A 138 5.49 16.98 6.92
CA THR A 138 6.64 16.69 7.78
C THR A 138 6.59 15.25 8.31
N VAL A 139 5.41 14.81 8.74
CA VAL A 139 5.20 13.42 9.17
C VAL A 139 5.48 12.44 8.05
N MET A 140 5.01 12.71 6.84
CA MET A 140 5.31 11.90 5.66
C MET A 140 6.81 11.84 5.39
N MET A 141 7.49 12.99 5.36
CA MET A 141 8.94 13.06 5.11
C MET A 141 9.74 12.32 6.17
N ASN A 142 9.40 12.48 7.45
CA ASN A 142 10.03 11.71 8.53
C ASN A 142 9.83 10.19 8.35
N SER A 143 8.68 9.78 7.83
CA SER A 143 8.40 8.37 7.55
C SER A 143 9.25 7.82 6.41
N ILE A 144 9.48 8.63 5.37
CA ILE A 144 10.35 8.27 4.26
C ILE A 144 11.79 8.15 4.75
N THR A 145 12.27 9.16 5.48
CA THR A 145 13.61 9.13 6.07
C THR A 145 13.80 7.88 6.95
N ALA A 146 12.84 7.57 7.82
CA ALA A 146 12.89 6.37 8.64
C ALA A 146 12.92 5.09 7.78
N GLY A 147 12.08 5.00 6.75
CA GLY A 147 12.09 3.84 5.84
C GLY A 147 13.38 3.67 5.05
N GLN A 148 14.11 4.75 4.79
CA GLN A 148 15.39 4.73 4.07
C GLN A 148 16.60 4.41 4.96
N HIS A 149 16.44 4.44 6.29
CA HIS A 149 17.51 4.16 7.22
C HIS A 149 17.49 2.73 7.75
N GLN A 150 18.64 2.32 8.24
CA GLN A 150 18.88 1.04 8.91
C GLN A 150 18.23 1.04 10.30
N HIS A 151 17.64 -0.10 10.69
CA HIS A 151 17.01 -0.28 12.00
C HIS A 151 17.27 -1.67 12.57
N ASP A 152 17.32 -1.75 13.91
CA ASP A 152 17.32 -2.98 14.67
C ASP A 152 16.00 -3.05 15.47
N PHE A 153 15.23 -4.11 15.33
CA PHE A 153 13.93 -4.27 16.02
C PHE A 153 13.49 -5.74 16.10
N ILE A 154 12.45 -5.99 16.88
CA ILE A 154 11.89 -7.35 17.00
C ILE A 154 10.74 -7.50 16.00
N ALA A 155 10.85 -8.49 15.12
CA ALA A 155 9.80 -8.91 14.20
C ALA A 155 9.56 -10.42 14.32
N ASN A 156 8.30 -10.82 14.52
CA ASN A 156 7.88 -12.23 14.64
C ASN A 156 8.68 -13.02 15.70
N GLY A 157 9.10 -12.36 16.77
CA GLY A 157 9.87 -12.97 17.87
C GLY A 157 11.38 -13.06 17.64
N TYR A 158 11.88 -12.53 16.53
CA TYR A 158 13.30 -12.49 16.20
C TYR A 158 13.82 -11.05 16.22
N GLU A 159 15.06 -10.87 16.68
CA GLU A 159 15.79 -9.63 16.43
C GLU A 159 16.18 -9.59 14.96
N VAL A 160 15.79 -8.53 14.28
CA VAL A 160 16.08 -8.32 12.86
C VAL A 160 16.79 -7.00 12.68
N LYS A 161 17.67 -6.97 11.69
CA LYS A 161 18.37 -5.77 11.24
C LYS A 161 18.02 -5.50 9.79
N THR A 162 17.65 -4.27 9.48
CA THR A 162 17.34 -3.82 8.13
C THR A 162 18.43 -2.92 7.59
N ASP A 163 18.56 -2.85 6.26
CA ASP A 163 19.58 -2.01 5.60
C ASP A 163 19.05 -0.64 5.19
N GLY A 164 17.75 -0.41 5.33
CA GLY A 164 17.05 0.74 4.79
C GLY A 164 16.59 0.49 3.34
N ASN A 165 15.44 1.07 2.99
CA ASN A 165 14.86 0.94 1.65
C ASN A 165 15.01 2.25 0.87
N PRO A 166 15.99 2.38 -0.04
CA PRO A 166 16.20 3.60 -0.82
C PRO A 166 15.06 3.91 -1.80
N LEU A 167 14.16 2.96 -2.04
CA LEU A 167 13.00 3.11 -2.92
C LEU A 167 11.77 3.65 -2.16
N THR A 168 11.90 3.99 -0.88
CA THR A 168 10.83 4.63 -0.10
C THR A 168 10.61 6.06 -0.59
N HIS A 169 9.36 6.43 -0.90
CA HIS A 169 9.03 7.72 -1.50
C HIS A 169 7.66 8.26 -1.06
N ALA A 170 7.36 9.49 -1.45
CA ALA A 170 6.13 10.20 -1.08
C ALA A 170 4.93 9.79 -1.93
N ILE A 171 3.76 9.67 -1.29
CA ILE A 171 2.46 9.68 -1.96
C ILE A 171 1.64 10.86 -1.42
N LEU A 172 1.44 11.88 -2.25
CA LEU A 172 0.59 13.01 -1.93
C LEU A 172 -0.87 12.66 -2.18
N ARG A 173 -1.66 12.58 -1.13
CA ARG A 173 -3.07 12.13 -1.18
C ARG A 173 -4.08 13.22 -0.85
N GLY A 174 -3.63 14.48 -0.65
CA GLY A 174 -4.45 15.54 -0.11
C GLY A 174 -4.68 15.42 1.40
N SER A 175 -5.54 16.26 1.90
CA SER A 175 -5.93 16.30 3.31
C SER A 175 -7.43 16.51 3.48
N VAL A 176 -7.90 16.43 4.71
CA VAL A 176 -9.26 16.81 5.09
C VAL A 176 -9.17 17.91 6.15
N ASN A 177 -9.77 19.05 5.88
CA ASN A 177 -9.78 20.15 6.84
C ASN A 177 -10.76 19.92 8.00
N ARG A 178 -10.74 20.81 9.00
CA ARG A 178 -11.61 20.74 10.19
C ARG A 178 -13.12 20.73 9.88
N HIS A 179 -13.51 21.12 8.67
CA HIS A 179 -14.91 21.15 8.22
C HIS A 179 -15.29 19.91 7.39
N GLY A 180 -14.36 18.92 7.23
CA GLY A 180 -14.57 17.72 6.45
C GLY A 180 -14.36 17.89 4.94
N ASN A 181 -13.90 19.06 4.47
CA ASN A 181 -13.65 19.29 3.05
C ASN A 181 -12.30 18.73 2.63
N ASN A 182 -12.27 18.11 1.44
CA ASN A 182 -11.03 17.64 0.84
C ASN A 182 -10.19 18.83 0.34
N ILE A 183 -8.93 18.85 0.71
CA ILE A 183 -7.92 19.83 0.28
C ILE A 183 -6.86 19.09 -0.53
N PRO A 184 -6.65 19.43 -1.80
CA PRO A 184 -5.56 18.85 -2.58
C PRO A 184 -4.20 19.34 -2.09
N ASN A 185 -3.14 18.57 -2.33
CA ASN A 185 -1.76 18.94 -2.02
C ASN A 185 -0.83 18.76 -3.23
N TYR A 186 -1.32 19.10 -4.41
CA TYR A 186 -0.54 19.20 -5.65
C TYR A 186 -0.24 20.67 -6.04
N HIS A 187 -0.31 21.58 -5.05
CA HIS A 187 0.08 22.97 -5.24
C HIS A 187 1.60 23.10 -5.35
N TYR A 188 2.04 24.16 -6.01
CA TYR A 188 3.46 24.40 -6.25
C TYR A 188 4.29 24.38 -4.97
N GLU A 189 3.81 24.98 -3.89
CA GLU A 189 4.48 25.06 -2.60
C GLU A 189 4.68 23.67 -1.97
N ASP A 190 3.65 22.83 -1.97
CA ASP A 190 3.70 21.47 -1.43
C ASP A 190 4.64 20.58 -2.25
N LEU A 191 4.52 20.64 -3.58
CA LEU A 191 5.38 19.87 -4.49
C LEU A 191 6.84 20.30 -4.38
N THR A 192 7.09 21.62 -4.33
CA THR A 192 8.42 22.18 -4.16
C THR A 192 9.05 21.75 -2.83
N ARG A 193 8.27 21.83 -1.74
CA ARG A 193 8.73 21.38 -0.42
C ARG A 193 9.15 19.90 -0.44
N VAL A 194 8.35 19.03 -1.03
CA VAL A 194 8.68 17.61 -1.15
C VAL A 194 9.92 17.41 -2.00
N ALA A 195 10.03 18.09 -3.14
CA ALA A 195 11.16 17.97 -4.06
C ALA A 195 12.49 18.45 -3.45
N TYR A 196 12.46 19.46 -2.57
CA TYR A 196 13.69 19.95 -1.89
C TYR A 196 14.18 19.05 -0.76
N MET A 197 13.36 18.12 -0.28
CA MET A 197 13.73 17.19 0.78
C MET A 197 14.26 15.85 0.25
N TYR A 198 14.17 15.66 -1.06
CA TYR A 198 14.77 14.57 -1.82
C TYR A 198 16.00 15.07 -2.59
#